data_fe6b7eff25e7bceac6a8663b9b81395b
#
_entry.id   fe6b7eff25e7bceac6a8663b9b81395b
#
_cell.length_a   1.000
_cell.length_b   1.000
_cell.length_c   1.000
_cell.angle_alpha   90.00
_cell.angle_beta   90.00
_cell.angle_gamma   90.00
#
_symmetry.space_group_name_H-M   'P 1'
#
loop_
_entity.id
_entity.type
_entity.pdbx_description
1 polymer ?
#
loop_
_entity_poly.entity_id
_entity_poly.type
_entity_poly.pdbx_seq_one_letter_code
_entity_poly.pdbx_strand_id
1 'polypeptide(L)'
;MELGFLKFEAQQFSKVWGGEKLHKFYAKPAGTLIGESWEISGVAGKISSITQEDIKQENLQDLIQSFGPGLLGQRVYQTYKGEFPLLFKFIDAKEDLSVQLHPDDTIAKQYHHSFGKTEMWYVLQADPGARLVIGFKPEVTLLDYKQAVQKGTITHLLNEVPVQPGDAFFIAPGLVHAIGGGVVLAEIQQTSDVTYRIYDWDRPDVNGAFRELHLEQAERALVFHDLAQVFCRPETILKNQANLVYTCEYFQTSLWNLTQKVSMTTTPEESFMVLMCISGKADLISSKGQSMPMNCGETVLVPASLGKFDVQTAGAEILEVIVP
;
A
#
# COMPACT_ATOMS: atom_id res chain seq x y z
N MET A 1 -8.75 17.70 -23.58
CA MET A 1 -9.62 16.79 -22.81
C MET A 1 -9.32 17.04 -21.35
N GLU A 2 -10.33 17.18 -20.53
CA GLU A 2 -10.16 17.40 -19.08
C GLU A 2 -10.25 16.01 -18.40
N LEU A 3 -9.35 15.71 -17.48
CA LEU A 3 -9.35 14.42 -16.78
C LEU A 3 -10.47 14.40 -15.73
N GLY A 4 -11.28 13.34 -15.76
CA GLY A 4 -12.20 12.96 -14.69
C GLY A 4 -11.54 12.01 -13.68
N PHE A 5 -12.37 11.32 -12.88
CA PHE A 5 -11.92 10.23 -12.02
C PHE A 5 -11.34 9.08 -12.86
N LEU A 6 -10.34 8.39 -12.35
CA LEU A 6 -9.63 7.34 -13.07
C LEU A 6 -9.65 6.02 -12.28
N LYS A 7 -10.06 4.94 -12.96
CA LYS A 7 -9.93 3.56 -12.47
C LYS A 7 -8.96 2.77 -13.31
N PHE A 8 -8.28 1.85 -12.69
CA PHE A 8 -7.30 0.98 -13.31
C PHE A 8 -7.69 -0.48 -13.13
N GLU A 9 -7.18 -1.32 -14.03
CA GLU A 9 -7.31 -2.76 -13.90
C GLU A 9 -6.41 -3.24 -12.74
N ALA A 10 -7.02 -3.86 -11.74
CA ALA A 10 -6.29 -4.40 -10.60
C ALA A 10 -5.48 -5.63 -11.04
N GLN A 11 -4.16 -5.59 -10.85
CA GLN A 11 -3.26 -6.69 -11.19
C GLN A 11 -3.17 -7.68 -10.04
N GLN A 12 -3.57 -8.93 -10.25
CA GLN A 12 -3.56 -9.96 -9.23
C GLN A 12 -2.33 -10.85 -9.31
N PHE A 13 -1.74 -11.13 -8.14
CA PHE A 13 -0.56 -11.98 -8.04
C PHE A 13 -0.83 -13.16 -7.10
N SER A 14 -0.70 -14.37 -7.67
CA SER A 14 -0.70 -15.60 -6.87
C SER A 14 0.59 -15.69 -6.04
N LYS A 15 0.43 -16.02 -4.78
CA LYS A 15 1.52 -16.18 -3.81
C LYS A 15 1.30 -17.47 -3.01
N VAL A 16 2.38 -18.14 -2.65
CA VAL A 16 2.30 -19.38 -1.83
C VAL A 16 1.50 -19.18 -0.54
N TRP A 17 1.50 -17.97 0.00
CA TRP A 17 0.79 -17.57 1.21
C TRP A 17 -0.59 -16.90 0.94
N GLY A 18 -0.99 -16.76 -0.31
CA GLY A 18 -2.21 -16.06 -0.71
C GLY A 18 -3.50 -16.79 -0.34
N GLY A 19 -4.59 -16.03 -0.28
CA GLY A 19 -5.91 -16.49 0.12
C GLY A 19 -7.00 -16.32 -0.94
N GLU A 20 -8.24 -16.20 -0.47
CA GLU A 20 -9.45 -16.00 -1.27
C GLU A 20 -10.29 -14.81 -0.76
N LYS A 21 -9.84 -14.12 0.31
CA LYS A 21 -10.63 -13.05 0.95
C LYS A 21 -10.77 -11.84 0.05
N LEU A 22 -9.77 -11.53 -0.81
CA LEU A 22 -9.85 -10.43 -1.78
C LEU A 22 -11.02 -10.64 -2.75
N HIS A 23 -11.22 -11.86 -3.25
CA HIS A 23 -12.38 -12.17 -4.07
C HIS A 23 -13.69 -12.12 -3.26
N LYS A 24 -13.71 -12.72 -2.07
CA LYS A 24 -14.95 -12.86 -1.27
C LYS A 24 -15.49 -11.54 -0.74
N PHE A 25 -14.61 -10.59 -0.37
CA PHE A 25 -15.00 -9.40 0.37
C PHE A 25 -14.66 -8.08 -0.31
N TYR A 26 -13.75 -8.08 -1.30
CA TYR A 26 -13.24 -6.85 -1.92
C TYR A 26 -13.45 -6.81 -3.44
N ALA A 27 -14.44 -7.54 -3.93
CA ALA A 27 -14.87 -7.53 -5.34
C ALA A 27 -13.73 -7.79 -6.36
N LYS A 28 -12.69 -8.53 -5.97
CA LYS A 28 -11.61 -8.90 -6.88
C LYS A 28 -11.99 -10.15 -7.68
N PRO A 29 -11.45 -10.33 -8.91
CA PRO A 29 -11.64 -11.55 -9.67
C PRO A 29 -11.26 -12.81 -8.87
N ALA A 30 -11.96 -13.92 -9.10
CA ALA A 30 -11.63 -15.19 -8.47
C ALA A 30 -10.28 -15.71 -8.98
N GLY A 31 -9.49 -16.30 -8.09
CA GLY A 31 -8.21 -16.90 -8.41
C GLY A 31 -7.72 -17.79 -7.29
N THR A 32 -6.72 -18.62 -7.58
CA THR A 32 -6.12 -19.51 -6.61
C THR A 32 -4.93 -18.82 -5.95
N LEU A 33 -4.88 -18.84 -4.61
CA LEU A 33 -3.77 -18.28 -3.82
C LEU A 33 -3.48 -16.81 -4.16
N ILE A 34 -4.51 -15.99 -4.36
CA ILE A 34 -4.29 -14.56 -4.64
C ILE A 34 -3.85 -13.87 -3.36
N GLY A 35 -2.56 -13.53 -3.29
CA GLY A 35 -1.98 -12.85 -2.13
C GLY A 35 -1.99 -11.34 -2.26
N GLU A 36 -1.81 -10.82 -3.46
CA GLU A 36 -1.74 -9.37 -3.70
C GLU A 36 -2.67 -8.95 -4.84
N SER A 37 -3.32 -7.80 -4.67
CA SER A 37 -4.02 -7.07 -5.72
C SER A 37 -3.41 -5.67 -5.79
N TRP A 38 -2.69 -5.37 -6.88
CA TRP A 38 -2.09 -4.06 -7.12
C TRP A 38 -3.10 -3.17 -7.81
N GLU A 39 -3.52 -2.14 -7.14
CA GLU A 39 -4.63 -1.27 -7.55
C GLU A 39 -4.16 -0.15 -8.48
N ILE A 40 -3.07 0.53 -8.10
CA ILE A 40 -2.43 1.57 -8.91
C ILE A 40 -0.92 1.38 -8.78
N SER A 41 -0.25 1.18 -9.89
CA SER A 41 1.18 0.88 -9.95
C SER A 41 1.86 1.66 -11.07
N GLY A 42 2.96 2.33 -10.72
CA GLY A 42 3.94 2.87 -11.67
C GLY A 42 5.19 2.00 -11.82
N VAL A 43 5.25 0.82 -11.18
CA VAL A 43 6.42 -0.07 -11.21
C VAL A 43 6.69 -0.55 -12.63
N ALA A 44 7.93 -0.44 -13.09
CA ALA A 44 8.35 -0.88 -14.42
C ALA A 44 7.96 -2.34 -14.70
N GLY A 45 7.34 -2.59 -15.84
CA GLY A 45 6.82 -3.90 -16.22
C GLY A 45 5.49 -4.30 -15.54
N LYS A 46 4.98 -3.46 -14.62
CA LYS A 46 3.71 -3.67 -13.90
C LYS A 46 2.90 -2.37 -13.80
N ILE A 47 2.98 -1.52 -14.82
CA ILE A 47 2.25 -0.27 -14.91
C ILE A 47 0.75 -0.56 -15.04
N SER A 48 -0.09 0.12 -14.28
CA SER A 48 -1.54 -0.09 -14.30
C SER A 48 -2.17 0.35 -15.62
N SER A 49 -3.01 -0.50 -16.18
CA SER A 49 -3.84 -0.22 -17.37
C SER A 49 -5.14 0.47 -17.00
N ILE A 50 -5.63 1.35 -17.87
CA ILE A 50 -6.88 2.10 -17.65
C ILE A 50 -8.06 1.20 -18.02
N THR A 51 -9.16 1.32 -17.25
CA THR A 51 -10.39 0.56 -17.52
C THR A 51 -11.43 1.32 -18.33
N GLN A 52 -11.29 2.65 -18.46
CA GLN A 52 -12.28 3.52 -19.12
C GLN A 52 -12.05 3.58 -20.63
N GLU A 53 -13.04 3.16 -21.42
CA GLU A 53 -12.98 3.09 -22.89
C GLU A 53 -12.96 4.48 -23.58
N ASP A 54 -13.43 5.51 -22.90
CA ASP A 54 -13.45 6.90 -23.40
C ASP A 54 -12.10 7.62 -23.26
N ILE A 55 -11.14 7.01 -22.57
CA ILE A 55 -9.77 7.50 -22.41
C ILE A 55 -8.86 6.84 -23.47
N LYS A 56 -8.11 7.64 -24.23
CA LYS A 56 -7.25 7.15 -25.31
C LYS A 56 -5.92 6.54 -24.83
N GLN A 57 -5.49 6.94 -23.66
CA GLN A 57 -4.27 6.43 -23.04
C GLN A 57 -4.50 5.00 -22.56
N GLU A 58 -3.50 4.13 -22.73
CA GLU A 58 -3.64 2.72 -22.38
C GLU A 58 -3.30 2.44 -20.91
N ASN A 59 -2.41 3.25 -20.34
CA ASN A 59 -1.89 3.01 -18.99
C ASN A 59 -1.56 4.31 -18.24
N LEU A 60 -1.18 4.18 -16.98
CA LEU A 60 -0.85 5.29 -16.09
C LEU A 60 0.33 6.14 -16.61
N GLN A 61 1.35 5.52 -17.22
CA GLN A 61 2.50 6.26 -17.73
C GLN A 61 2.12 7.12 -18.95
N ASP A 62 1.26 6.62 -19.83
CA ASP A 62 0.74 7.39 -20.98
C ASP A 62 -0.12 8.58 -20.51
N LEU A 63 -0.90 8.40 -19.42
CA LEU A 63 -1.63 9.50 -18.79
C LEU A 63 -0.67 10.57 -18.27
N ILE A 64 0.39 10.17 -17.57
CA ILE A 64 1.37 11.11 -17.03
C ILE A 64 2.08 11.85 -18.16
N GLN A 65 2.45 11.19 -19.25
CA GLN A 65 3.07 11.84 -20.41
C GLN A 65 2.11 12.84 -21.08
N SER A 66 0.81 12.51 -21.14
CA SER A 66 -0.18 13.36 -21.81
C SER A 66 -0.64 14.55 -20.95
N PHE A 67 -0.76 14.39 -19.65
CA PHE A 67 -1.39 15.36 -18.75
C PHE A 67 -0.43 15.95 -17.70
N GLY A 68 0.70 15.31 -17.45
CA GLY A 68 1.78 15.78 -16.57
C GLY A 68 1.30 16.37 -15.25
N PRO A 69 1.55 17.68 -15.02
CA PRO A 69 1.11 18.36 -13.79
C PRO A 69 -0.40 18.37 -13.58
N GLY A 70 -1.20 18.32 -14.65
CA GLY A 70 -2.66 18.24 -14.54
C GLY A 70 -3.14 16.95 -13.86
N LEU A 71 -2.39 15.85 -14.04
CA LEU A 71 -2.67 14.59 -13.36
C LEU A 71 -2.05 14.55 -11.96
N LEU A 72 -0.73 14.77 -11.86
CA LEU A 72 0.03 14.53 -10.63
C LEU A 72 0.05 15.71 -9.65
N GLY A 73 -0.24 16.93 -10.11
CA GLY A 73 0.05 18.18 -9.41
C GLY A 73 1.46 18.69 -9.76
N GLN A 74 1.62 20.01 -9.80
CA GLN A 74 2.89 20.64 -10.23
C GLN A 74 4.06 20.23 -9.34
N ARG A 75 3.87 20.25 -8.02
CA ARG A 75 4.90 19.90 -7.05
C ARG A 75 5.33 18.42 -7.18
N VAL A 76 4.38 17.49 -7.21
CA VAL A 76 4.66 16.05 -7.34
C VAL A 76 5.33 15.76 -8.69
N TYR A 77 4.83 16.33 -9.78
CA TYR A 77 5.41 16.14 -11.11
C TYR A 77 6.88 16.58 -11.17
N GLN A 78 7.23 17.71 -10.55
CA GLN A 78 8.60 18.21 -10.50
C GLN A 78 9.49 17.34 -9.59
N THR A 79 9.00 16.96 -8.42
CA THR A 79 9.74 16.16 -7.43
C THR A 79 10.09 14.79 -8.00
N TYR A 80 9.13 14.11 -8.61
CA TYR A 80 9.27 12.75 -9.13
C TYR A 80 9.54 12.69 -10.64
N LYS A 81 9.78 13.85 -11.29
CA LYS A 81 10.17 13.95 -12.71
C LYS A 81 9.23 13.22 -13.67
N GLY A 82 7.93 13.21 -13.36
CA GLY A 82 6.91 12.53 -14.16
C GLY A 82 6.84 11.02 -13.92
N GLU A 83 7.43 10.50 -12.88
CA GLU A 83 7.18 9.15 -12.39
C GLU A 83 6.03 9.14 -11.39
N PHE A 84 5.23 8.06 -11.38
CA PHE A 84 4.19 7.89 -10.37
C PHE A 84 4.83 7.41 -9.06
N PRO A 85 4.70 8.15 -7.94
CA PRO A 85 5.56 7.92 -6.77
C PRO A 85 5.12 6.78 -5.86
N LEU A 86 3.87 6.30 -5.98
CA LEU A 86 3.27 5.37 -5.01
C LEU A 86 2.81 4.07 -5.66
N LEU A 87 2.62 3.05 -4.85
CA LEU A 87 2.00 1.78 -5.19
C LEU A 87 0.95 1.45 -4.14
N PHE A 88 -0.25 1.10 -4.59
CA PHE A 88 -1.41 0.79 -3.75
C PHE A 88 -1.79 -0.68 -3.92
N LYS A 89 -1.98 -1.38 -2.81
CA LYS A 89 -2.33 -2.80 -2.82
C LYS A 89 -3.38 -3.16 -1.79
N PHE A 90 -4.10 -4.24 -2.09
CA PHE A 90 -4.74 -5.07 -1.07
C PHE A 90 -3.95 -6.38 -0.95
N ILE A 91 -3.73 -6.83 0.28
CA ILE A 91 -3.00 -8.06 0.59
C ILE A 91 -3.90 -8.99 1.38
N ASP A 92 -3.96 -10.26 0.98
CA ASP A 92 -4.64 -11.35 1.70
C ASP A 92 -3.60 -12.41 2.10
N ALA A 93 -3.17 -12.37 3.34
CA ALA A 93 -2.29 -13.33 3.95
C ALA A 93 -3.08 -14.50 4.54
N LYS A 94 -3.25 -15.58 3.80
CA LYS A 94 -3.79 -16.83 4.35
C LYS A 94 -2.76 -17.52 5.25
N GLU A 95 -1.48 -17.43 4.88
CA GLU A 95 -0.33 -17.90 5.66
C GLU A 95 0.66 -16.75 5.88
N ASP A 96 1.63 -16.95 6.74
CA ASP A 96 2.64 -15.93 7.04
C ASP A 96 3.46 -15.57 5.79
N LEU A 97 3.63 -14.27 5.53
CA LEU A 97 4.57 -13.79 4.54
C LEU A 97 6.01 -14.00 5.03
N SER A 98 6.98 -13.93 4.11
CA SER A 98 8.40 -13.99 4.50
C SER A 98 8.74 -12.86 5.48
N VAL A 99 9.64 -13.16 6.41
CA VAL A 99 10.30 -12.14 7.23
C VAL A 99 11.26 -11.38 6.33
N GLN A 100 11.10 -10.07 6.25
CA GLN A 100 11.77 -9.23 5.27
C GLN A 100 12.00 -7.81 5.79
N LEU A 101 12.79 -7.05 5.06
CA LEU A 101 12.91 -5.61 5.18
C LEU A 101 13.10 -4.97 3.79
N HIS A 102 13.01 -3.67 3.73
CA HIS A 102 13.16 -2.90 2.49
C HIS A 102 14.30 -1.88 2.59
N PRO A 103 15.00 -1.60 1.48
CA PRO A 103 16.02 -0.56 1.44
C PRO A 103 15.38 0.85 1.48
N ASP A 104 16.15 1.84 1.95
CA ASP A 104 15.86 3.25 1.73
C ASP A 104 16.16 3.68 0.28
N ASP A 105 15.87 4.94 -0.06
CA ASP A 105 16.11 5.50 -1.39
C ASP A 105 17.60 5.45 -1.79
N THR A 106 18.51 5.60 -0.84
CA THR A 106 19.96 5.60 -1.11
C THR A 106 20.42 4.22 -1.57
N ILE A 107 20.08 3.20 -0.80
CA ILE A 107 20.42 1.80 -1.10
C ILE A 107 19.68 1.32 -2.35
N ALA A 108 18.38 1.62 -2.47
CA ALA A 108 17.57 1.21 -3.62
C ALA A 108 18.08 1.84 -4.92
N LYS A 109 18.42 3.12 -4.92
CA LYS A 109 19.00 3.80 -6.09
C LYS A 109 20.37 3.24 -6.47
N GLN A 110 21.21 2.97 -5.47
CA GLN A 110 22.58 2.49 -5.72
C GLN A 110 22.61 1.07 -6.31
N TYR A 111 21.75 0.17 -5.83
CA TYR A 111 21.86 -1.27 -6.15
C TYR A 111 20.74 -1.79 -7.06
N HIS A 112 19.61 -1.07 -7.16
CA HIS A 112 18.43 -1.56 -7.89
C HIS A 112 17.90 -0.57 -8.92
N HIS A 113 18.45 0.67 -8.99
CA HIS A 113 17.91 1.74 -9.85
C HIS A 113 16.41 1.98 -9.60
N SER A 114 15.97 1.90 -8.34
CA SER A 114 14.59 1.97 -7.88
C SER A 114 14.45 2.99 -6.76
N PHE A 115 13.21 3.31 -6.40
CA PHE A 115 12.88 3.99 -5.15
C PHE A 115 13.11 3.05 -3.96
N GLY A 116 13.29 3.63 -2.78
CA GLY A 116 13.15 2.92 -1.51
C GLY A 116 11.74 2.39 -1.33
N LYS A 117 11.50 1.71 -0.22
CA LYS A 117 10.19 1.13 0.02
C LYS A 117 9.72 1.40 1.45
N THR A 118 9.32 2.65 1.67
CA THR A 118 8.57 3.09 2.85
C THR A 118 7.11 2.70 2.67
N GLU A 119 6.50 2.10 3.68
CA GLU A 119 5.14 1.55 3.62
C GLU A 119 4.27 2.03 4.79
N MET A 120 2.96 1.99 4.59
CA MET A 120 1.96 2.01 5.65
C MET A 120 0.96 0.89 5.39
N TRP A 121 0.63 0.16 6.45
CA TRP A 121 -0.38 -0.88 6.45
C TRP A 121 -1.62 -0.45 7.23
N TYR A 122 -2.79 -0.70 6.68
CA TYR A 122 -4.07 -0.53 7.36
C TYR A 122 -4.80 -1.88 7.38
N VAL A 123 -5.00 -2.44 8.57
CA VAL A 123 -5.63 -3.76 8.74
C VAL A 123 -7.12 -3.68 8.46
N LEU A 124 -7.61 -4.45 7.47
CA LEU A 124 -9.00 -4.53 7.07
C LEU A 124 -9.73 -5.68 7.75
N GLN A 125 -9.06 -6.83 7.85
CA GLN A 125 -9.56 -8.02 8.53
C GLN A 125 -8.43 -8.73 9.27
N ALA A 126 -8.76 -9.35 10.40
CA ALA A 126 -7.86 -10.17 11.18
C ALA A 126 -8.64 -11.39 11.73
N ASP A 127 -8.16 -12.59 11.42
CA ASP A 127 -8.73 -13.82 11.99
C ASP A 127 -8.35 -13.93 13.48
N PRO A 128 -9.04 -14.70 14.30
CA PRO A 128 -8.67 -14.90 15.69
C PRO A 128 -7.20 -15.38 15.82
N GLY A 129 -6.41 -14.65 16.58
CA GLY A 129 -4.98 -14.93 16.76
C GLY A 129 -4.05 -14.40 15.66
N ALA A 130 -4.58 -13.68 14.68
CA ALA A 130 -3.77 -13.03 13.65
C ALA A 130 -2.80 -12.00 14.27
N ARG A 131 -1.62 -11.90 13.67
CA ARG A 131 -0.54 -11.04 14.14
C ARG A 131 0.30 -10.47 12.99
N LEU A 132 1.04 -9.45 13.29
CA LEU A 132 2.14 -8.95 12.46
C LEU A 132 3.47 -9.18 13.17
N VAL A 133 4.54 -9.31 12.42
CA VAL A 133 5.90 -9.17 12.92
C VAL A 133 6.34 -7.74 12.67
N ILE A 134 6.70 -7.03 13.74
CA ILE A 134 7.14 -5.64 13.70
C ILE A 134 8.44 -5.51 14.47
N GLY A 135 9.56 -5.56 13.75
CA GLY A 135 10.90 -5.48 14.33
C GLY A 135 11.30 -6.71 15.14
N PHE A 136 12.29 -6.53 15.96
CA PHE A 136 12.78 -7.52 16.91
C PHE A 136 12.26 -7.24 18.32
N LYS A 137 12.33 -8.25 19.18
CA LYS A 137 12.12 -8.10 20.62
C LYS A 137 13.09 -7.04 21.20
N PRO A 138 12.72 -6.38 22.29
CA PRO A 138 13.62 -5.47 22.98
C PRO A 138 15.00 -6.12 23.26
N GLU A 139 16.05 -5.30 23.24
CA GLU A 139 17.44 -5.70 23.54
C GLU A 139 18.13 -6.59 22.49
N VAL A 140 17.46 -6.97 21.38
CA VAL A 140 18.12 -7.71 20.29
C VAL A 140 19.17 -6.80 19.63
N THR A 141 20.40 -7.32 19.51
CA THR A 141 21.52 -6.61 18.89
C THR A 141 21.80 -7.15 17.48
N LEU A 142 22.63 -6.42 16.71
CA LEU A 142 23.12 -6.90 15.41
C LEU A 142 23.88 -8.24 15.54
N LEU A 143 24.58 -8.46 16.65
CA LEU A 143 25.28 -9.71 16.91
C LEU A 143 24.30 -10.87 17.09
N ASP A 144 23.22 -10.64 17.85
CA ASP A 144 22.16 -11.66 18.03
C ASP A 144 21.49 -11.99 16.71
N TYR A 145 21.19 -10.98 15.88
CA TYR A 145 20.68 -11.17 14.52
C TYR A 145 21.59 -12.07 13.68
N LYS A 146 22.89 -11.75 13.59
CA LYS A 146 23.87 -12.53 12.82
C LYS A 146 23.95 -13.97 13.30
N GLN A 147 24.01 -14.19 14.61
CA GLN A 147 24.03 -15.54 15.19
C GLN A 147 22.75 -16.32 14.92
N ALA A 148 21.59 -15.65 15.02
CA ALA A 148 20.31 -16.31 14.75
C ALA A 148 20.12 -16.68 13.29
N VAL A 149 20.58 -15.84 12.35
CA VAL A 149 20.59 -16.15 10.91
C VAL A 149 21.47 -17.38 10.65
N GLN A 150 22.70 -17.41 11.19
CA GLN A 150 23.61 -18.55 11.03
C GLN A 150 23.06 -19.87 11.60
N LYS A 151 22.28 -19.79 12.69
CA LYS A 151 21.69 -20.96 13.38
C LYS A 151 20.29 -21.32 12.86
N GLY A 152 19.70 -20.54 11.94
CA GLY A 152 18.31 -20.73 11.51
C GLY A 152 17.27 -20.49 12.60
N THR A 153 17.55 -19.61 13.56
CA THR A 153 16.68 -19.35 14.74
C THR A 153 16.13 -17.92 14.77
N ILE A 154 16.09 -17.25 13.64
CA ILE A 154 15.69 -15.82 13.52
C ILE A 154 14.31 -15.56 14.11
N THR A 155 13.38 -16.51 14.01
CA THR A 155 12.01 -16.41 14.52
C THR A 155 11.95 -16.16 16.03
N HIS A 156 12.93 -16.61 16.80
CA HIS A 156 12.99 -16.39 18.24
C HIS A 156 13.25 -14.93 18.62
N LEU A 157 13.81 -14.15 17.71
CA LEU A 157 14.12 -12.73 17.92
C LEU A 157 12.96 -11.78 17.53
N LEU A 158 11.98 -12.27 16.76
CA LEU A 158 10.92 -11.46 16.19
C LEU A 158 9.96 -10.93 17.27
N ASN A 159 9.54 -9.68 17.11
CA ASN A 159 8.49 -9.08 17.93
C ASN A 159 7.14 -9.27 17.22
N GLU A 160 6.27 -10.10 17.79
CA GLU A 160 4.94 -10.38 17.28
C GLU A 160 3.91 -9.46 17.95
N VAL A 161 3.10 -8.80 17.14
CA VAL A 161 2.07 -7.84 17.58
C VAL A 161 0.70 -8.38 17.16
N PRO A 162 -0.19 -8.72 18.11
CA PRO A 162 -1.57 -9.05 17.80
C PRO A 162 -2.27 -7.87 17.13
N VAL A 163 -3.14 -8.15 16.14
CA VAL A 163 -3.82 -7.11 15.36
C VAL A 163 -5.31 -7.32 15.27
N GLN A 164 -6.02 -6.21 15.05
CA GLN A 164 -7.46 -6.16 14.80
C GLN A 164 -7.79 -5.21 13.64
N PRO A 165 -8.97 -5.33 13.02
CA PRO A 165 -9.41 -4.38 12.01
C PRO A 165 -9.34 -2.93 12.50
N GLY A 166 -8.83 -2.04 11.64
CA GLY A 166 -8.62 -0.63 11.94
C GLY A 166 -7.26 -0.29 12.55
N ASP A 167 -6.42 -1.27 12.86
CA ASP A 167 -5.04 -1.00 13.25
C ASP A 167 -4.23 -0.54 12.04
N ALA A 168 -3.31 0.40 12.28
CA ALA A 168 -2.42 0.91 11.23
C ALA A 168 -0.97 0.92 11.70
N PHE A 169 -0.04 0.65 10.79
CA PHE A 169 1.39 0.52 11.08
C PHE A 169 2.22 1.22 10.01
N PHE A 170 3.18 2.01 10.43
CA PHE A 170 4.19 2.60 9.57
C PHE A 170 5.41 1.68 9.49
N ILE A 171 5.79 1.29 8.29
CA ILE A 171 6.91 0.40 8.00
C ILE A 171 8.02 1.22 7.37
N ALA A 172 8.93 1.68 8.21
CA ALA A 172 10.11 2.43 7.76
C ALA A 172 11.11 1.51 7.03
N PRO A 173 11.91 2.04 6.09
CA PRO A 173 13.02 1.28 5.51
C PRO A 173 13.94 0.70 6.58
N GLY A 174 14.41 -0.52 6.37
CA GLY A 174 15.27 -1.22 7.32
C GLY A 174 14.56 -1.90 8.49
N LEU A 175 13.28 -1.62 8.72
CA LEU A 175 12.50 -2.30 9.75
C LEU A 175 12.21 -3.74 9.31
N VAL A 176 12.59 -4.72 10.12
CA VAL A 176 12.22 -6.14 9.90
C VAL A 176 10.73 -6.31 10.16
N HIS A 177 10.03 -6.94 9.22
CA HIS A 177 8.59 -7.13 9.34
C HIS A 177 8.09 -8.38 8.61
N ALA A 178 6.89 -8.84 8.95
CA ALA A 178 6.12 -9.82 8.19
C ALA A 178 4.63 -9.66 8.49
N ILE A 179 3.79 -9.93 7.49
CA ILE A 179 2.35 -10.06 7.68
C ILE A 179 2.06 -11.51 8.06
N GLY A 180 1.42 -11.71 9.21
CA GLY A 180 1.02 -13.03 9.68
C GLY A 180 -0.23 -13.56 8.99
N GLY A 181 -0.39 -14.86 9.00
CA GLY A 181 -1.57 -15.53 8.43
C GLY A 181 -2.86 -15.07 9.08
N GLY A 182 -3.94 -14.99 8.28
CA GLY A 182 -5.25 -14.52 8.71
C GLY A 182 -5.51 -13.02 8.55
N VAL A 183 -4.50 -12.24 8.16
CA VAL A 183 -4.61 -10.78 7.98
C VAL A 183 -4.99 -10.42 6.55
N VAL A 184 -5.93 -9.47 6.39
CA VAL A 184 -6.15 -8.71 5.15
C VAL A 184 -5.87 -7.25 5.44
N LEU A 185 -5.08 -6.60 4.59
CA LEU A 185 -4.73 -5.19 4.77
C LEU A 185 -4.67 -4.41 3.45
N ALA A 186 -4.78 -3.09 3.56
CA ALA A 186 -4.40 -2.15 2.51
C ALA A 186 -2.95 -1.71 2.76
N GLU A 187 -2.13 -1.74 1.71
CA GLU A 187 -0.74 -1.30 1.71
C GLU A 187 -0.58 -0.08 0.81
N ILE A 188 -0.07 1.00 1.37
CA ILE A 188 0.32 2.22 0.68
C ILE A 188 1.83 2.33 0.79
N GLN A 189 2.54 2.42 -0.34
CA GLN A 189 4.01 2.41 -0.36
C GLN A 189 4.58 3.27 -1.48
N GLN A 190 5.89 3.56 -1.41
CA GLN A 190 6.64 4.08 -2.55
C GLN A 190 6.57 3.11 -3.73
N THR A 191 6.73 3.62 -4.96
CA THR A 191 6.78 2.81 -6.20
C THR A 191 8.03 1.96 -6.26
N SER A 192 8.02 0.83 -5.56
CA SER A 192 9.11 -0.14 -5.49
C SER A 192 8.59 -1.54 -5.22
N ASP A 193 9.25 -2.56 -5.77
CA ASP A 193 9.01 -3.98 -5.43
C ASP A 193 10.27 -4.66 -4.86
N VAL A 194 11.27 -3.87 -4.45
CA VAL A 194 12.52 -4.37 -3.87
C VAL A 194 12.27 -4.90 -2.46
N THR A 195 12.63 -6.17 -2.25
CA THR A 195 12.44 -6.86 -0.97
C THR A 195 13.69 -7.66 -0.61
N TYR A 196 14.23 -7.44 0.58
CA TYR A 196 15.29 -8.25 1.16
C TYR A 196 14.71 -9.27 2.12
N ARG A 197 14.55 -10.50 1.65
CA ARG A 197 13.99 -11.62 2.39
C ARG A 197 15.06 -12.22 3.33
N ILE A 198 14.71 -12.31 4.62
CA ILE A 198 15.58 -12.83 5.66
C ILE A 198 15.24 -14.30 5.97
N TYR A 199 13.96 -14.65 6.01
CA TYR A 199 13.48 -15.99 6.30
C TYR A 199 12.11 -16.23 5.63
N ASP A 200 11.85 -17.46 5.20
CA ASP A 200 10.64 -17.81 4.47
C ASP A 200 9.96 -19.10 4.95
N TRP A 201 9.98 -19.34 6.24
CA TRP A 201 9.29 -20.46 6.91
C TRP A 201 9.69 -21.84 6.39
N ASP A 202 10.86 -21.98 5.79
CA ASP A 202 11.39 -23.23 5.20
C ASP A 202 10.40 -23.91 4.25
N ARG A 203 9.58 -23.13 3.52
CA ARG A 203 8.58 -23.63 2.58
C ARG A 203 8.98 -23.37 1.12
N PRO A 204 8.70 -24.31 0.21
CA PRO A 204 8.85 -24.07 -1.22
C PRO A 204 7.79 -23.06 -1.73
N ASP A 205 8.11 -22.39 -2.82
CA ASP A 205 7.17 -21.57 -3.56
C ASP A 205 6.17 -22.44 -4.37
N VAL A 206 5.32 -21.78 -5.18
CA VAL A 206 4.33 -22.46 -6.03
C VAL A 206 4.96 -23.38 -7.10
N ASN A 207 6.25 -23.22 -7.38
CA ASN A 207 7.02 -24.03 -8.34
C ASN A 207 7.81 -25.15 -7.65
N GLY A 208 7.73 -25.26 -6.33
CA GLY A 208 8.45 -26.25 -5.54
C GLY A 208 9.90 -25.88 -5.20
N ALA A 209 10.35 -24.66 -5.53
CA ALA A 209 11.67 -24.14 -5.20
C ALA A 209 11.63 -23.26 -3.95
N PHE A 210 12.69 -23.24 -3.16
CA PHE A 210 12.84 -22.26 -2.08
C PHE A 210 13.11 -20.87 -2.67
N ARG A 211 12.42 -19.84 -2.16
CA ARG A 211 12.67 -18.46 -2.57
C ARG A 211 14.04 -17.99 -2.05
N GLU A 212 14.71 -17.20 -2.86
CA GLU A 212 16.02 -16.65 -2.52
C GLU A 212 15.96 -15.81 -1.24
N LEU A 213 16.97 -15.95 -0.39
CA LEU A 213 17.21 -15.11 0.78
C LEU A 213 18.29 -14.06 0.45
N HIS A 214 18.10 -12.84 0.95
CA HIS A 214 18.94 -11.68 0.66
C HIS A 214 19.70 -11.22 1.92
N LEU A 215 20.41 -12.14 2.58
CA LEU A 215 20.96 -11.92 3.93
C LEU A 215 22.00 -10.79 3.99
N GLU A 216 22.89 -10.72 2.99
CA GLU A 216 23.90 -9.65 2.93
C GLU A 216 23.27 -8.29 2.66
N GLN A 217 22.30 -8.21 1.74
CA GLN A 217 21.56 -6.99 1.43
C GLN A 217 20.74 -6.54 2.64
N ALA A 218 20.08 -7.48 3.31
CA ALA A 218 19.32 -7.22 4.52
C ALA A 218 20.21 -6.66 5.63
N GLU A 219 21.39 -7.23 5.86
CA GLU A 219 22.32 -6.73 6.87
C GLU A 219 22.76 -5.27 6.61
N ARG A 220 22.95 -4.89 5.34
CA ARG A 220 23.32 -3.51 4.97
C ARG A 220 22.20 -2.50 5.18
N ALA A 221 20.95 -2.94 5.04
CA ALA A 221 19.76 -2.08 5.12
C ALA A 221 19.09 -2.12 6.51
N LEU A 222 19.46 -3.07 7.37
CA LEU A 222 18.83 -3.29 8.66
C LEU A 222 18.98 -2.08 9.59
N VAL A 223 17.85 -1.63 10.14
CA VAL A 223 17.78 -0.57 11.15
C VAL A 223 16.96 -1.07 12.34
N PHE A 224 17.49 -0.84 13.56
CA PHE A 224 16.76 -1.11 14.79
C PHE A 224 15.92 0.13 15.14
N HIS A 225 14.64 0.10 14.78
CA HIS A 225 13.72 1.22 15.00
C HIS A 225 13.12 1.22 16.41
N ASP A 226 12.77 2.41 16.90
CA ASP A 226 11.90 2.56 18.07
C ASP A 226 10.46 2.14 17.68
N LEU A 227 10.01 1.02 18.21
CA LEU A 227 8.71 0.44 17.87
C LEU A 227 7.52 1.26 18.39
N ALA A 228 7.74 2.20 19.32
CA ALA A 228 6.69 3.07 19.81
C ALA A 228 6.11 4.00 18.73
N GLN A 229 6.87 4.27 17.66
CA GLN A 229 6.46 5.14 16.55
C GLN A 229 5.85 4.40 15.36
N VAL A 230 5.81 3.07 15.43
CA VAL A 230 5.33 2.24 14.31
C VAL A 230 3.80 2.16 14.28
N PHE A 231 3.14 2.09 15.43
CA PHE A 231 1.69 2.05 15.53
C PHE A 231 1.10 3.46 15.35
N CYS A 232 0.24 3.66 14.36
CA CYS A 232 -0.22 4.98 13.91
C CYS A 232 -1.75 5.13 13.81
N ARG A 233 -2.53 4.29 14.48
CA ARG A 233 -3.98 4.39 14.48
C ARG A 233 -4.46 5.68 15.15
N PRO A 234 -5.43 6.42 14.57
CA PRO A 234 -6.08 7.55 15.27
C PRO A 234 -6.77 7.08 16.57
N GLU A 235 -6.59 7.83 17.66
CA GLU A 235 -7.25 7.51 18.95
C GLU A 235 -8.77 7.57 18.85
N THR A 236 -9.29 8.50 18.04
CA THR A 236 -10.73 8.70 17.83
C THR A 236 -11.00 8.90 16.34
N ILE A 237 -11.95 8.15 15.80
CA ILE A 237 -12.42 8.31 14.42
C ILE A 237 -13.70 9.15 14.45
N LEU A 238 -13.59 10.36 13.90
CA LEU A 238 -14.71 11.29 13.75
C LEU A 238 -15.41 11.08 12.40
N LYS A 239 -16.75 11.10 12.41
CA LYS A 239 -17.54 10.89 11.18
C LYS A 239 -17.50 12.09 10.25
N ASN A 240 -17.54 11.81 8.95
CA ASN A 240 -17.69 12.81 7.88
C ASN A 240 -16.57 13.86 7.81
N GLN A 241 -15.40 13.51 8.29
CA GLN A 241 -14.20 14.34 8.19
C GLN A 241 -12.94 13.47 8.06
N ALA A 242 -11.83 14.06 7.63
CA ALA A 242 -10.54 13.40 7.54
C ALA A 242 -10.00 13.10 8.94
N ASN A 243 -9.62 11.87 9.19
CA ASN A 243 -8.91 11.44 10.39
C ASN A 243 -7.50 11.02 9.96
N LEU A 244 -6.51 11.86 10.27
CA LEU A 244 -5.13 11.56 9.90
C LEU A 244 -4.71 10.21 10.53
N VAL A 245 -4.30 9.26 9.68
CA VAL A 245 -3.71 7.99 10.10
C VAL A 245 -2.21 8.14 10.22
N TYR A 246 -1.55 8.59 9.15
CA TYR A 246 -0.10 8.80 9.13
C TYR A 246 0.31 9.83 8.08
N THR A 247 1.45 10.49 8.31
CA THR A 247 2.11 11.35 7.34
C THR A 247 3.63 11.16 7.39
N CYS A 248 4.26 11.08 6.22
CA CYS A 248 5.71 11.09 6.03
C CYS A 248 6.04 11.92 4.78
N GLU A 249 7.29 11.96 4.35
CA GLU A 249 7.71 12.71 3.16
C GLU A 249 7.14 12.16 1.84
N TYR A 250 6.70 10.89 1.80
CA TYR A 250 6.24 10.22 0.59
C TYR A 250 4.72 10.22 0.43
N PHE A 251 3.99 10.11 1.53
CA PHE A 251 2.52 10.07 1.52
C PHE A 251 1.92 10.56 2.84
N GLN A 252 0.71 11.07 2.73
CA GLN A 252 -0.19 11.30 3.86
C GLN A 252 -1.44 10.46 3.63
N THR A 253 -1.84 9.70 4.65
CA THR A 253 -3.06 8.87 4.63
C THR A 253 -4.04 9.33 5.70
N SER A 254 -5.29 9.57 5.30
CA SER A 254 -6.40 9.87 6.19
C SER A 254 -7.53 8.85 6.03
N LEU A 255 -8.18 8.49 7.13
CA LEU A 255 -9.39 7.67 7.12
C LEU A 255 -10.63 8.57 7.15
N TRP A 256 -11.56 8.33 6.21
CA TRP A 256 -12.89 8.91 6.19
C TRP A 256 -13.93 7.86 6.55
N ASN A 257 -14.63 8.05 7.67
CA ASN A 257 -15.82 7.27 8.04
C ASN A 257 -17.06 8.10 7.67
N LEU A 258 -17.64 7.80 6.52
CA LEU A 258 -18.68 8.60 5.90
C LEU A 258 -20.07 8.00 6.14
N THR A 259 -21.01 8.84 6.60
CA THR A 259 -22.43 8.50 6.77
C THR A 259 -23.35 9.43 6.00
N GLN A 260 -22.78 10.41 5.30
CA GLN A 260 -23.46 11.40 4.48
C GLN A 260 -22.53 11.96 3.42
N LYS A 261 -23.06 12.75 2.52
CA LYS A 261 -22.28 13.46 1.49
C LYS A 261 -21.26 14.41 2.11
N VAL A 262 -20.03 14.38 1.61
CA VAL A 262 -18.94 15.34 1.92
C VAL A 262 -18.36 15.88 0.63
N SER A 263 -17.73 17.06 0.70
CA SER A 263 -16.97 17.63 -0.42
C SER A 263 -15.48 17.51 -0.15
N MET A 264 -14.74 17.14 -1.18
CA MET A 264 -13.27 17.09 -1.20
C MET A 264 -12.73 17.98 -2.32
N THR A 265 -11.45 18.31 -2.29
CA THR A 265 -10.82 19.18 -3.29
C THR A 265 -9.39 18.72 -3.55
N THR A 266 -9.03 18.68 -4.83
CA THR A 266 -7.63 18.59 -5.28
C THR A 266 -7.19 19.96 -5.81
N THR A 267 -5.87 20.22 -5.80
CA THR A 267 -5.29 21.47 -6.31
C THR A 267 -4.18 21.16 -7.32
N PRO A 268 -4.19 21.83 -8.49
CA PRO A 268 -3.20 21.59 -9.54
C PRO A 268 -1.76 21.85 -9.10
N GLU A 269 -1.57 22.71 -8.10
CA GLU A 269 -0.26 23.09 -7.57
C GLU A 269 0.36 21.99 -6.71
N GLU A 270 -0.45 21.17 -6.02
CA GLU A 270 0.01 20.26 -4.98
C GLU A 270 0.09 18.81 -5.47
N SER A 271 -0.97 18.04 -5.32
CA SER A 271 -0.96 16.59 -5.50
C SER A 271 -2.26 16.07 -6.10
N PHE A 272 -2.17 14.95 -6.79
CA PHE A 272 -3.30 14.04 -7.00
C PHE A 272 -3.79 13.50 -5.65
N MET A 273 -4.96 12.86 -5.67
CA MET A 273 -5.50 12.12 -4.52
C MET A 273 -5.84 10.69 -4.95
N VAL A 274 -5.59 9.72 -4.10
CA VAL A 274 -6.06 8.34 -4.28
C VAL A 274 -7.07 8.02 -3.20
N LEU A 275 -8.20 7.46 -3.60
CA LEU A 275 -9.27 7.00 -2.71
C LEU A 275 -9.36 5.48 -2.80
N MET A 276 -9.14 4.78 -1.67
CA MET A 276 -9.35 3.34 -1.55
C MET A 276 -10.61 3.08 -0.71
N CYS A 277 -11.67 2.54 -1.30
CA CYS A 277 -12.87 2.16 -0.56
C CYS A 277 -12.64 0.85 0.18
N ILE A 278 -12.57 0.91 1.50
CA ILE A 278 -12.28 -0.25 2.35
C ILE A 278 -13.53 -0.86 2.97
N SER A 279 -14.66 -0.14 2.96
CA SER A 279 -15.97 -0.63 3.42
C SER A 279 -17.09 0.17 2.77
N GLY A 280 -18.24 -0.48 2.50
CA GLY A 280 -19.41 0.17 1.94
C GLY A 280 -19.28 0.54 0.45
N LYS A 281 -19.89 1.65 0.06
CA LYS A 281 -19.83 2.20 -1.31
C LYS A 281 -20.09 3.68 -1.33
N ALA A 282 -19.58 4.38 -2.36
CA ALA A 282 -19.81 5.80 -2.59
C ALA A 282 -19.93 6.10 -4.08
N ASP A 283 -20.55 7.25 -4.42
CA ASP A 283 -20.49 7.84 -5.74
C ASP A 283 -19.63 9.11 -5.67
N LEU A 284 -18.61 9.18 -6.50
CA LEU A 284 -17.78 10.36 -6.68
C LEU A 284 -18.43 11.25 -7.74
N ILE A 285 -18.69 12.51 -7.45
CA ILE A 285 -19.40 13.42 -8.34
C ILE A 285 -18.57 14.70 -8.51
N SER A 286 -18.05 14.92 -9.73
CA SER A 286 -17.29 16.14 -10.03
C SER A 286 -18.22 17.38 -10.09
N SER A 287 -17.64 18.57 -9.96
CA SER A 287 -18.37 19.83 -10.12
C SER A 287 -19.02 20.01 -11.50
N LYS A 288 -18.60 19.20 -12.49
CA LYS A 288 -19.14 19.19 -13.87
C LYS A 288 -20.18 18.10 -14.09
N GLY A 289 -20.59 17.37 -13.05
CA GLY A 289 -21.60 16.34 -13.12
C GLY A 289 -21.12 14.98 -13.60
N GLN A 290 -19.82 14.77 -13.79
CA GLN A 290 -19.29 13.43 -14.01
C GLN A 290 -19.47 12.61 -12.73
N SER A 291 -19.98 11.39 -12.85
CA SER A 291 -20.18 10.48 -11.71
C SER A 291 -19.40 9.19 -11.91
N MET A 292 -18.78 8.71 -10.85
CA MET A 292 -18.07 7.43 -10.82
C MET A 292 -18.42 6.66 -9.55
N PRO A 293 -19.05 5.48 -9.66
CA PRO A 293 -19.30 4.64 -8.49
C PRO A 293 -17.99 4.06 -7.95
N MET A 294 -17.89 3.92 -6.64
CA MET A 294 -16.76 3.30 -5.95
C MET A 294 -17.29 2.32 -4.89
N ASN A 295 -17.04 1.04 -5.07
CA ASN A 295 -17.44 -0.04 -4.18
C ASN A 295 -16.29 -0.47 -3.28
N CYS A 296 -16.61 -1.20 -2.19
CA CYS A 296 -15.59 -1.82 -1.34
C CYS A 296 -14.58 -2.63 -2.17
N GLY A 297 -13.30 -2.40 -1.94
CA GLY A 297 -12.19 -3.00 -2.68
C GLY A 297 -11.79 -2.23 -3.95
N GLU A 298 -12.48 -1.18 -4.35
CA GLU A 298 -12.09 -0.36 -5.50
C GLU A 298 -11.21 0.82 -5.09
N THR A 299 -10.31 1.18 -6.00
CA THR A 299 -9.38 2.30 -5.86
C THR A 299 -9.54 3.26 -7.02
N VAL A 300 -9.61 4.55 -6.72
CA VAL A 300 -9.80 5.63 -7.71
C VAL A 300 -8.70 6.66 -7.56
N LEU A 301 -8.07 7.04 -8.67
CA LEU A 301 -7.18 8.18 -8.74
C LEU A 301 -7.96 9.42 -9.17
N VAL A 302 -7.86 10.47 -8.36
CA VAL A 302 -8.45 11.78 -8.59
C VAL A 302 -7.34 12.73 -9.06
N PRO A 303 -7.37 13.21 -10.30
CA PRO A 303 -6.36 14.12 -10.83
C PRO A 303 -6.24 15.40 -10.02
N ALA A 304 -5.04 15.96 -9.93
CA ALA A 304 -4.79 17.24 -9.26
C ALA A 304 -5.64 18.38 -9.88
N SER A 305 -5.87 18.36 -11.18
CA SER A 305 -6.66 19.35 -11.91
C SER A 305 -8.17 19.21 -11.80
N LEU A 306 -8.71 18.15 -11.14
CA LEU A 306 -10.15 17.93 -11.05
C LEU A 306 -10.85 19.05 -10.24
N GLY A 307 -10.19 19.56 -9.19
CA GLY A 307 -10.74 20.56 -8.29
C GLY A 307 -11.75 19.96 -7.30
N LYS A 308 -12.84 20.70 -7.05
CA LYS A 308 -13.86 20.28 -6.09
C LYS A 308 -14.74 19.15 -6.63
N PHE A 309 -15.00 18.15 -5.79
CA PHE A 309 -15.92 17.05 -6.05
C PHE A 309 -16.64 16.63 -4.77
N ASP A 310 -17.74 15.92 -4.91
CA ASP A 310 -18.52 15.37 -3.82
C ASP A 310 -18.32 13.86 -3.74
N VAL A 311 -18.26 13.34 -2.52
CA VAL A 311 -18.34 11.90 -2.21
C VAL A 311 -19.71 11.67 -1.58
N GLN A 312 -20.60 11.03 -2.32
CA GLN A 312 -21.98 10.78 -1.88
C GLN A 312 -22.11 9.33 -1.46
N THR A 313 -22.54 9.11 -0.20
CA THR A 313 -22.72 7.77 0.38
C THR A 313 -23.77 7.79 1.49
N ALA A 314 -24.36 6.62 1.78
CA ALA A 314 -25.12 6.36 2.98
C ALA A 314 -24.30 5.61 4.05
N GLY A 315 -23.08 5.17 3.70
CA GLY A 315 -22.12 4.49 4.58
C GLY A 315 -20.93 3.96 3.81
N ALA A 316 -19.74 4.51 4.04
CA ALA A 316 -18.49 4.05 3.49
C ALA A 316 -17.31 4.40 4.39
N GLU A 317 -16.29 3.56 4.38
CA GLU A 317 -14.96 3.90 4.89
C GLU A 317 -13.98 3.97 3.73
N ILE A 318 -13.23 5.06 3.67
CA ILE A 318 -12.32 5.38 2.56
C ILE A 318 -10.98 5.81 3.13
N LEU A 319 -9.90 5.21 2.63
CA LEU A 319 -8.56 5.76 2.82
C LEU A 319 -8.30 6.77 1.71
N GLU A 320 -8.05 8.00 2.11
CA GLU A 320 -7.57 9.08 1.25
C GLU A 320 -6.06 9.16 1.34
N VAL A 321 -5.38 9.18 0.21
CA VAL A 321 -3.91 9.28 0.15
C VAL A 321 -3.50 10.39 -0.79
N ILE A 322 -2.63 11.26 -0.30
CA ILE A 322 -1.98 12.33 -1.09
C ILE A 322 -0.46 12.27 -0.90
N VAL A 323 0.28 12.93 -1.77
CA VAL A 323 1.71 13.22 -1.56
C VAL A 323 1.80 14.60 -0.91
N PRO A 324 2.35 14.73 0.33
CA PRO A 324 2.35 15.98 1.09
C PRO A 324 3.34 17.03 0.54
#